data_5e6db6e2af11eca75431f94be486affd
#
_entry.id   5e6db6e2af11eca75431f94be486affd
#
_cell.length_a   1.000
_cell.length_b   1.000
_cell.length_c   1.000
_cell.angle_alpha   90.00
_cell.angle_beta   90.00
_cell.angle_gamma   90.00
#
_symmetry.space_group_name_H-M   'P 1'
#
loop_
_entity.id
_entity.type
_entity.pdbx_description
1 polymer ?
#
loop_
_entity_poly.entity_id
_entity_poly.type
_entity_poly.pdbx_seq_one_letter_code
_entity_poly.pdbx_strand_id
1 'polypeptide(L)'
;MSSFITFENVEKRYGTGDVAVRALHDASFTIEKGEICVIVGPSGAGKTTLLNILGGMDTLTSGRVFLDGREVSAFTGRQLAAHRRRDIGFVFQFYNLIPNLTALENVEIASQIVKDPLPAAQVLQDVGLGERMVNFPAQLSGGEQQRVAIARALAKRPQLLLCDEPTGALDYNTGKQILALLQAQSRQNGMTVVIITHNSALTAMADRVIHIKNGTVQSMERNKRPTPVEEIEW
;
A
#
# COMPACT_ATOMS: atom_id res chain seq x y z
N MET A 1 4.77 -3.76 -23.81
CA MET A 1 3.68 -4.05 -22.82
C MET A 1 3.46 -2.77 -22.05
N SER A 2 2.22 -2.35 -21.83
CA SER A 2 1.94 -1.15 -21.03
C SER A 2 2.17 -1.48 -19.55
N SER A 3 2.88 -0.61 -18.83
CA SER A 3 3.10 -0.75 -17.38
C SER A 3 1.78 -0.75 -16.62
N PHE A 4 1.71 -1.46 -15.49
CA PHE A 4 0.50 -1.52 -14.66
C PHE A 4 0.21 -0.20 -13.93
N ILE A 5 1.26 0.44 -13.41
CA ILE A 5 1.20 1.80 -12.85
C ILE A 5 2.14 2.69 -13.63
N THR A 6 1.68 3.89 -13.97
CA THR A 6 2.51 4.92 -14.62
C THR A 6 2.23 6.28 -14.00
N PHE A 7 3.27 6.95 -13.57
CA PHE A 7 3.29 8.37 -13.20
C PHE A 7 4.02 9.14 -14.29
N GLU A 8 3.40 10.21 -14.80
CA GLU A 8 3.96 11.06 -15.85
C GLU A 8 3.97 12.51 -15.39
N ASN A 9 5.14 13.05 -15.10
CA ASN A 9 5.40 14.45 -14.73
C ASN A 9 4.45 14.95 -13.62
N VAL A 10 4.26 14.12 -12.59
CA VAL A 10 3.28 14.40 -11.52
C VAL A 10 3.81 15.45 -10.57
N GLU A 11 3.03 16.53 -10.43
CA GLU A 11 3.25 17.57 -9.42
C GLU A 11 2.13 17.56 -8.39
N LYS A 12 2.47 17.85 -7.14
CA LYS A 12 1.52 18.13 -6.08
C LYS A 12 1.97 19.33 -5.26
N ARG A 13 1.07 20.30 -5.15
CA ARG A 13 1.23 21.49 -4.31
C ARG A 13 0.08 21.55 -3.31
N TYR A 14 0.39 21.83 -2.05
CA TYR A 14 -0.58 22.12 -0.99
C TYR A 14 -0.50 23.61 -0.63
N GLY A 15 -1.65 24.22 -0.42
CA GLY A 15 -1.76 25.66 -0.14
C GLY A 15 -1.66 26.53 -1.38
N THR A 16 -1.74 27.84 -1.18
CA THR A 16 -1.70 28.87 -2.23
C THR A 16 -0.75 30.00 -1.82
N GLY A 17 -0.23 30.75 -2.81
CA GLY A 17 0.68 31.88 -2.55
C GLY A 17 2.03 31.46 -1.99
N ASP A 18 2.63 32.32 -1.16
CA ASP A 18 3.98 32.15 -0.63
C ASP A 18 4.15 31.02 0.38
N VAL A 19 3.06 30.48 0.90
CA VAL A 19 3.05 29.33 1.86
C VAL A 19 2.81 27.98 1.15
N ALA A 20 2.80 27.95 -0.17
CA ALA A 20 2.58 26.71 -0.92
C ALA A 20 3.75 25.74 -0.74
N VAL A 21 3.44 24.52 -0.29
CA VAL A 21 4.41 23.43 -0.17
C VAL A 21 4.30 22.53 -1.41
N ARG A 22 5.41 22.39 -2.15
CA ARG A 22 5.51 21.44 -3.26
C ARG A 22 5.90 20.07 -2.69
N ALA A 23 4.93 19.17 -2.60
CA ALA A 23 5.13 17.83 -2.10
C ALA A 23 5.69 16.86 -3.16
N LEU A 24 5.35 17.08 -4.43
CA LEU A 24 5.89 16.33 -5.57
C LEU A 24 6.32 17.27 -6.69
N HIS A 25 7.43 16.94 -7.32
CA HIS A 25 8.05 17.67 -8.42
C HIS A 25 8.37 16.72 -9.55
N ASP A 26 7.67 16.80 -10.67
CA ASP A 26 7.94 16.06 -11.90
C ASP A 26 8.18 14.55 -11.65
N ALA A 27 7.37 13.97 -10.76
CA ALA A 27 7.53 12.57 -10.40
C ALA A 27 7.07 11.67 -11.55
N SER A 28 8.02 10.94 -12.14
CA SER A 28 7.79 10.03 -13.27
C SER A 28 8.42 8.67 -12.99
N PHE A 29 7.60 7.60 -13.06
CA PHE A 29 8.04 6.22 -12.89
C PHE A 29 6.98 5.23 -13.37
N THR A 30 7.37 3.96 -13.45
CA THR A 30 6.47 2.86 -13.82
C THR A 30 6.64 1.67 -12.89
N ILE A 31 5.57 0.88 -12.71
CA ILE A 31 5.57 -0.38 -11.97
C ILE A 31 4.82 -1.41 -12.80
N GLU A 32 5.37 -2.63 -12.92
CA GLU A 32 4.74 -3.72 -13.66
C GLU A 32 3.73 -4.49 -12.78
N LYS A 33 2.82 -5.19 -13.41
CA LYS A 33 1.82 -6.01 -12.70
C LYS A 33 2.49 -7.15 -11.95
N GLY A 34 2.07 -7.37 -10.71
CA GLY A 34 2.60 -8.44 -9.86
C GLY A 34 3.94 -8.12 -9.19
N GLU A 35 4.54 -6.95 -9.45
CA GLU A 35 5.77 -6.53 -8.77
C GLU A 35 5.50 -6.12 -7.31
N ILE A 36 6.48 -6.37 -6.45
CA ILE A 36 6.65 -5.66 -5.19
C ILE A 36 7.52 -4.44 -5.48
N CYS A 37 6.95 -3.25 -5.31
CA CYS A 37 7.68 -2.01 -5.42
C CYS A 37 7.89 -1.39 -4.04
N VAL A 38 9.15 -1.08 -3.70
CA VAL A 38 9.48 -0.31 -2.49
C VAL A 38 9.86 1.11 -2.90
N ILE A 39 9.11 2.08 -2.39
CA ILE A 39 9.41 3.51 -2.52
C ILE A 39 10.07 3.97 -1.23
N VAL A 40 11.36 4.28 -1.30
CA VAL A 40 12.18 4.61 -0.13
C VAL A 40 12.66 6.06 -0.19
N GLY A 41 12.73 6.70 0.97
CA GLY A 41 13.21 8.07 1.13
C GLY A 41 12.99 8.61 2.53
N PRO A 42 13.61 9.75 2.88
CA PRO A 42 13.46 10.34 4.21
C PRO A 42 12.02 10.77 4.50
N SER A 43 11.73 11.03 5.78
CA SER A 43 10.43 11.63 6.16
C SER A 43 10.21 12.96 5.44
N GLY A 44 8.98 13.22 5.01
CA GLY A 44 8.65 14.43 4.24
C GLY A 44 9.07 14.39 2.76
N ALA A 45 9.64 13.29 2.25
CA ALA A 45 10.08 13.20 0.85
C ALA A 45 8.95 13.15 -0.18
N GLY A 46 7.67 13.08 0.24
CA GLY A 46 6.52 13.00 -0.67
C GLY A 46 5.96 11.57 -0.86
N LYS A 47 6.48 10.55 -0.16
CA LYS A 47 6.07 9.14 -0.27
C LYS A 47 4.57 8.93 -0.05
N THR A 48 4.05 9.40 1.09
CA THR A 48 2.62 9.30 1.44
C THR A 48 1.75 10.07 0.44
N THR A 49 2.23 11.21 -0.09
CA THR A 49 1.53 11.96 -1.15
C THR A 49 1.40 11.13 -2.42
N LEU A 50 2.49 10.45 -2.86
CA LEU A 50 2.45 9.53 -4.00
C LEU A 50 1.42 8.41 -3.79
N LEU A 51 1.46 7.77 -2.62
CA LEU A 51 0.56 6.68 -2.26
C LEU A 51 -0.90 7.15 -2.23
N ASN A 52 -1.17 8.32 -1.66
CA ASN A 52 -2.52 8.89 -1.59
C ASN A 52 -3.07 9.24 -2.98
N ILE A 53 -2.25 9.79 -3.88
CA ILE A 53 -2.67 10.08 -5.25
C ILE A 53 -2.98 8.78 -5.99
N LEU A 54 -2.09 7.79 -5.94
CA LEU A 54 -2.30 6.49 -6.58
C LEU A 54 -3.56 5.79 -6.06
N GLY A 55 -3.77 5.86 -4.76
CA GLY A 55 -4.93 5.27 -4.10
C GLY A 55 -6.22 6.10 -4.25
N GLY A 56 -6.17 7.27 -4.89
CA GLY A 56 -7.34 8.14 -5.08
C GLY A 56 -7.86 8.78 -3.79
N MET A 57 -7.00 8.92 -2.77
CA MET A 57 -7.31 9.65 -1.53
C MET A 57 -6.97 11.14 -1.65
N ASP A 58 -6.10 11.49 -2.60
CA ASP A 58 -5.74 12.85 -2.95
C ASP A 58 -5.68 13.02 -4.46
N THR A 59 -5.65 14.26 -4.93
CA THR A 59 -5.55 14.62 -6.35
C THR A 59 -4.20 15.29 -6.62
N LEU A 60 -3.66 15.12 -7.81
CA LEU A 60 -2.47 15.82 -8.27
C LEU A 60 -2.78 17.28 -8.67
N THR A 61 -1.75 18.11 -8.77
CA THR A 61 -1.88 19.49 -9.28
C THR A 61 -1.70 19.53 -10.80
N SER A 62 -0.74 18.75 -11.34
CA SER A 62 -0.51 18.58 -12.77
C SER A 62 0.19 17.25 -13.04
N GLY A 63 0.22 16.81 -14.30
CA GLY A 63 0.73 15.52 -14.72
C GLY A 63 -0.38 14.49 -14.90
N ARG A 64 -0.03 13.22 -15.02
CA ARG A 64 -0.97 12.12 -15.21
C ARG A 64 -0.58 10.88 -14.42
N VAL A 65 -1.59 10.14 -13.96
CA VAL A 65 -1.41 8.84 -13.27
C VAL A 65 -2.32 7.81 -13.91
N PHE A 66 -1.75 6.67 -14.26
CA PHE A 66 -2.48 5.55 -14.85
C PHE A 66 -2.38 4.31 -13.96
N LEU A 67 -3.46 3.55 -13.86
CA LEU A 67 -3.53 2.21 -13.29
C LEU A 67 -4.24 1.28 -14.27
N ASP A 68 -3.55 0.23 -14.69
CA ASP A 68 -4.06 -0.77 -15.65
C ASP A 68 -4.65 -0.11 -16.90
N GLY A 69 -3.91 0.85 -17.49
CA GLY A 69 -4.29 1.63 -18.66
C GLY A 69 -5.37 2.70 -18.45
N ARG A 70 -5.97 2.80 -17.24
CA ARG A 70 -6.98 3.82 -16.93
C ARG A 70 -6.33 5.04 -16.29
N GLU A 71 -6.62 6.23 -16.81
CA GLU A 71 -6.12 7.49 -16.25
C GLU A 71 -6.86 7.85 -14.95
N VAL A 72 -6.26 7.49 -13.79
CA VAL A 72 -6.84 7.74 -12.47
C VAL A 72 -6.88 9.24 -12.15
N SER A 73 -5.90 9.99 -12.66
CA SER A 73 -5.83 11.46 -12.47
C SER A 73 -7.00 12.23 -13.07
N ALA A 74 -7.68 11.66 -14.06
CA ALA A 74 -8.89 12.24 -14.66
C ALA A 74 -10.21 11.83 -13.98
N PHE A 75 -10.16 11.00 -12.93
CA PHE A 75 -11.35 10.50 -12.26
C PHE A 75 -12.08 11.60 -11.49
N THR A 76 -13.40 11.62 -11.61
CA THR A 76 -14.29 12.40 -10.75
C THR A 76 -14.28 11.84 -9.32
N GLY A 77 -14.73 12.60 -8.33
CA GLY A 77 -14.82 12.13 -6.94
C GLY A 77 -15.59 10.81 -6.78
N ARG A 78 -16.65 10.59 -7.56
CA ARG A 78 -17.43 9.33 -7.58
C ARG A 78 -16.59 8.17 -8.15
N GLN A 79 -15.80 8.42 -9.18
CA GLN A 79 -14.90 7.42 -9.77
C GLN A 79 -13.74 7.10 -8.84
N LEU A 80 -13.14 8.10 -8.15
CA LEU A 80 -12.14 7.89 -7.12
C LEU A 80 -12.68 7.04 -5.95
N ALA A 81 -13.91 7.29 -5.51
CA ALA A 81 -14.56 6.46 -4.49
C ALA A 81 -14.75 5.00 -4.96
N ALA A 82 -15.13 4.80 -6.23
CA ALA A 82 -15.25 3.47 -6.82
C ALA A 82 -13.87 2.78 -6.96
N HIS A 83 -12.83 3.55 -7.32
CA HIS A 83 -11.44 3.10 -7.40
C HIS A 83 -10.94 2.59 -6.03
N ARG A 84 -11.05 3.40 -4.97
CA ARG A 84 -10.70 2.97 -3.59
C ARG A 84 -11.45 1.72 -3.14
N ARG A 85 -12.70 1.63 -3.51
CA ARG A 85 -13.56 0.51 -3.12
C ARG A 85 -13.14 -0.80 -3.79
N ARG A 86 -12.87 -0.79 -5.10
CA ARG A 86 -12.70 -2.00 -5.91
C ARG A 86 -11.25 -2.37 -6.19
N ASP A 87 -10.43 -1.35 -6.51
CA ASP A 87 -9.12 -1.57 -7.08
C ASP A 87 -8.01 -1.57 -6.04
N ILE A 88 -8.20 -0.85 -4.93
CA ILE A 88 -7.14 -0.55 -3.95
C ILE A 88 -7.39 -1.21 -2.59
N GLY A 89 -6.40 -1.91 -2.08
CA GLY A 89 -6.27 -2.26 -0.66
C GLY A 89 -5.30 -1.30 0.03
N PHE A 90 -5.67 -0.74 1.18
CA PHE A 90 -4.78 0.10 1.98
C PHE A 90 -4.37 -0.61 3.27
N VAL A 91 -3.09 -0.54 3.58
CA VAL A 91 -2.48 -0.97 4.84
C VAL A 91 -1.70 0.22 5.40
N PHE A 92 -2.07 0.68 6.59
CA PHE A 92 -1.48 1.85 7.24
C PHE A 92 -0.60 1.46 8.43
N GLN A 93 0.32 2.32 8.81
CA GLN A 93 1.20 2.15 9.96
C GLN A 93 0.44 1.94 11.28
N PHE A 94 -0.67 2.65 11.48
CA PHE A 94 -1.49 2.61 12.71
C PHE A 94 -2.78 1.78 12.55
N TYR A 95 -2.76 0.75 11.71
CA TYR A 95 -3.81 -0.25 11.50
C TYR A 95 -5.18 0.30 11.09
N ASN A 96 -5.64 1.42 11.65
CA ASN A 96 -6.95 2.06 11.41
C ASN A 96 -8.13 1.08 11.54
N LEU A 97 -8.09 0.23 12.56
CA LEU A 97 -9.19 -0.66 12.90
C LEU A 97 -10.29 0.11 13.64
N ILE A 98 -11.52 -0.33 13.45
CA ILE A 98 -12.67 0.21 14.19
C ILE A 98 -12.66 -0.46 15.57
N PRO A 99 -12.46 0.29 16.67
CA PRO A 99 -12.17 -0.29 17.99
C PRO A 99 -13.34 -1.06 18.58
N ASN A 100 -14.57 -0.74 18.20
CA ASN A 100 -15.79 -1.36 18.69
C ASN A 100 -16.27 -2.54 17.82
N LEU A 101 -15.48 -2.96 16.84
CA LEU A 101 -15.72 -4.13 16.01
C LEU A 101 -14.65 -5.18 16.30
N THR A 102 -15.05 -6.45 16.28
CA THR A 102 -14.14 -7.60 16.36
C THR A 102 -13.23 -7.66 15.13
N ALA A 103 -12.22 -8.51 15.15
CA ALA A 103 -11.37 -8.76 13.99
C ALA A 103 -12.18 -9.18 12.77
N LEU A 104 -13.14 -10.08 12.93
CA LEU A 104 -14.03 -10.53 11.87
C LEU A 104 -14.87 -9.37 11.31
N GLU A 105 -15.54 -8.62 12.15
CA GLU A 105 -16.39 -7.50 11.74
C GLU A 105 -15.58 -6.38 11.05
N ASN A 106 -14.33 -6.13 11.48
CA ASN A 106 -13.43 -5.20 10.81
C ASN A 106 -13.11 -5.61 9.36
N VAL A 107 -13.07 -6.91 9.08
CA VAL A 107 -12.85 -7.43 7.73
C VAL A 107 -14.17 -7.45 6.96
N GLU A 108 -15.27 -7.88 7.56
CA GLU A 108 -16.59 -7.97 6.94
C GLU A 108 -17.10 -6.62 6.42
N ILE A 109 -16.89 -5.54 7.17
CA ILE A 109 -17.34 -4.19 6.74
C ILE A 109 -16.68 -3.77 5.41
N ALA A 110 -15.46 -4.23 5.15
CA ALA A 110 -14.80 -4.00 3.87
C ALA A 110 -15.33 -4.92 2.77
N SER A 111 -15.74 -6.13 3.12
CA SER A 111 -16.34 -7.08 2.18
C SER A 111 -17.71 -6.62 1.68
N GLN A 112 -18.51 -5.96 2.52
CA GLN A 112 -19.87 -5.49 2.18
C GLN A 112 -19.90 -4.43 1.08
N ILE A 113 -18.79 -3.72 0.85
CA ILE A 113 -18.75 -2.64 -0.15
C ILE A 113 -18.37 -3.09 -1.56
N VAL A 114 -18.05 -4.38 -1.77
CA VAL A 114 -17.69 -4.97 -3.07
C VAL A 114 -18.66 -6.07 -3.48
N LYS A 115 -18.69 -6.39 -4.78
CA LYS A 115 -19.66 -7.38 -5.32
C LYS A 115 -19.25 -8.83 -5.08
N ASP A 116 -17.95 -9.10 -5.06
CA ASP A 116 -17.38 -10.46 -4.99
C ASP A 116 -16.20 -10.46 -4.00
N PRO A 117 -16.50 -10.33 -2.68
CA PRO A 117 -15.46 -10.35 -1.65
C PRO A 117 -14.95 -11.76 -1.43
N LEU A 118 -13.74 -11.86 -0.86
CA LEU A 118 -13.30 -13.09 -0.20
C LEU A 118 -14.09 -13.27 1.12
N PRO A 119 -14.40 -14.51 1.53
CA PRO A 119 -15.00 -14.77 2.84
C PRO A 119 -14.07 -14.24 3.95
N ALA A 120 -14.56 -13.32 4.79
CA ALA A 120 -13.75 -12.65 5.81
C ALA A 120 -13.08 -13.63 6.78
N ALA A 121 -13.81 -14.69 7.20
CA ALA A 121 -13.28 -15.72 8.07
C ALA A 121 -12.11 -16.48 7.40
N GLN A 122 -12.21 -16.79 6.10
CA GLN A 122 -11.13 -17.45 5.36
C GLN A 122 -9.90 -16.56 5.29
N VAL A 123 -10.08 -15.29 4.95
CA VAL A 123 -8.94 -14.34 4.87
C VAL A 123 -8.25 -14.18 6.23
N LEU A 124 -9.00 -14.17 7.34
CA LEU A 124 -8.41 -14.15 8.68
C LEU A 124 -7.65 -15.45 9.00
N GLN A 125 -8.12 -16.61 8.56
CA GLN A 125 -7.35 -17.86 8.67
C GLN A 125 -6.05 -17.79 7.86
N ASP A 126 -6.11 -17.29 6.62
CA ASP A 126 -4.96 -17.18 5.72
C ASP A 126 -3.86 -16.25 6.26
N VAL A 127 -4.24 -15.25 7.07
CA VAL A 127 -3.26 -14.37 7.76
C VAL A 127 -2.91 -14.86 9.18
N GLY A 128 -3.32 -16.09 9.56
CA GLY A 128 -2.99 -16.71 10.84
C GLY A 128 -3.77 -16.17 12.04
N LEU A 129 -5.01 -15.70 11.83
CA LEU A 129 -5.89 -15.14 12.87
C LEU A 129 -7.19 -15.92 13.07
N GLY A 130 -7.23 -17.20 12.67
CA GLY A 130 -8.43 -18.04 12.79
C GLY A 130 -9.01 -18.10 14.20
N GLU A 131 -8.16 -18.16 15.25
CA GLU A 131 -8.57 -18.20 16.65
C GLU A 131 -8.81 -16.80 17.26
N ARG A 132 -8.58 -15.73 16.51
CA ARG A 132 -8.69 -14.34 16.96
C ARG A 132 -9.89 -13.59 16.39
N MET A 133 -10.75 -14.24 15.64
CA MET A 133 -11.85 -13.61 14.88
C MET A 133 -12.80 -12.79 15.75
N VAL A 134 -13.06 -13.26 16.99
CA VAL A 134 -14.00 -12.61 17.92
C VAL A 134 -13.32 -11.59 18.85
N ASN A 135 -11.99 -11.43 18.77
CA ASN A 135 -11.27 -10.48 19.60
C ASN A 135 -11.45 -9.04 19.05
N PHE A 136 -11.59 -8.10 19.97
CA PHE A 136 -11.56 -6.66 19.68
C PHE A 136 -10.12 -6.16 19.50
N PRO A 137 -9.88 -5.06 18.76
CA PRO A 137 -8.53 -4.51 18.56
C PRO A 137 -7.73 -4.34 19.87
N ALA A 138 -8.35 -3.91 20.96
CA ALA A 138 -7.70 -3.75 22.25
C ALA A 138 -7.19 -5.08 22.89
N GLN A 139 -7.65 -6.23 22.40
CA GLN A 139 -7.26 -7.56 22.84
C GLN A 139 -6.19 -8.20 21.93
N LEU A 140 -5.77 -7.49 20.90
CA LEU A 140 -4.82 -7.96 19.88
C LEU A 140 -3.48 -7.25 20.05
N SER A 141 -2.39 -7.97 19.85
CA SER A 141 -1.05 -7.38 19.72
C SER A 141 -0.97 -6.49 18.47
N GLY A 142 0.03 -5.60 18.41
CA GLY A 142 0.23 -4.73 17.25
C GLY A 142 0.35 -5.52 15.93
N GLY A 143 1.07 -6.64 15.94
CA GLY A 143 1.19 -7.51 14.77
C GLY A 143 -0.11 -8.21 14.38
N GLU A 144 -0.93 -8.61 15.37
CA GLU A 144 -2.26 -9.16 15.09
C GLU A 144 -3.19 -8.09 14.51
N GLN A 145 -3.16 -6.86 15.04
CA GLN A 145 -3.92 -5.73 14.49
C GLN A 145 -3.50 -5.42 13.05
N GLN A 146 -2.19 -5.46 12.75
CA GLN A 146 -1.69 -5.27 11.40
C GLN A 146 -2.16 -6.38 10.46
N ARG A 147 -2.16 -7.64 10.90
CA ARG A 147 -2.72 -8.75 10.11
C ARG A 147 -4.22 -8.59 9.87
N VAL A 148 -4.99 -8.09 10.84
CA VAL A 148 -6.42 -7.75 10.61
C VAL A 148 -6.55 -6.64 9.55
N ALA A 149 -5.70 -5.60 9.59
CA ALA A 149 -5.72 -4.52 8.60
C ALA A 149 -5.37 -5.04 7.19
N ILE A 150 -4.42 -5.97 7.07
CA ILE A 150 -4.09 -6.64 5.81
C ILE A 150 -5.26 -7.50 5.35
N ALA A 151 -5.85 -8.33 6.23
CA ALA A 151 -7.01 -9.15 5.90
C ALA A 151 -8.17 -8.29 5.39
N ARG A 152 -8.46 -7.16 6.04
CA ARG A 152 -9.47 -6.18 5.61
C ARG A 152 -9.19 -5.64 4.22
N ALA A 153 -7.92 -5.36 3.90
CA ALA A 153 -7.54 -4.90 2.57
C ALA A 153 -7.71 -5.99 1.52
N LEU A 154 -7.30 -7.23 1.82
CA LEU A 154 -7.35 -8.39 0.92
C LEU A 154 -8.77 -8.90 0.64
N ALA A 155 -9.67 -8.82 1.63
CA ALA A 155 -11.04 -9.30 1.51
C ALA A 155 -11.82 -8.67 0.35
N LYS A 156 -11.44 -7.48 -0.10
CA LYS A 156 -12.01 -6.81 -1.27
C LYS A 156 -11.54 -7.35 -2.62
N ARG A 157 -10.57 -8.26 -2.66
CA ARG A 157 -9.85 -8.69 -3.88
C ARG A 157 -9.27 -7.50 -4.68
N PRO A 158 -8.46 -6.63 -4.07
CA PRO A 158 -7.92 -5.47 -4.76
C PRO A 158 -6.93 -5.89 -5.84
N GLN A 159 -6.75 -5.05 -6.87
CA GLN A 159 -5.70 -5.23 -7.87
C GLN A 159 -4.33 -4.75 -7.38
N LEU A 160 -4.35 -3.82 -6.43
CA LEU A 160 -3.17 -3.15 -5.90
C LEU A 160 -3.28 -3.00 -4.38
N LEU A 161 -2.23 -3.43 -3.68
CA LEU A 161 -2.06 -3.22 -2.25
C LEU A 161 -1.08 -2.06 -2.00
N LEU A 162 -1.53 -1.04 -1.29
CA LEU A 162 -0.75 0.14 -0.92
C LEU A 162 -0.46 0.10 0.57
N CYS A 163 0.83 0.04 0.93
CA CYS A 163 1.29 -0.11 2.30
C CYS A 163 2.11 1.12 2.71
N ASP A 164 1.61 1.87 3.70
CA ASP A 164 2.31 3.00 4.30
C ASP A 164 2.99 2.56 5.58
N GLU A 165 4.33 2.41 5.56
CA GLU A 165 5.16 2.00 6.71
C GLU A 165 4.58 0.75 7.42
N PRO A 166 4.33 -0.38 6.72
CA PRO A 166 3.54 -1.49 7.28
C PRO A 166 4.17 -2.18 8.48
N THR A 167 5.45 -1.91 8.77
CA THR A 167 6.20 -2.47 9.90
C THR A 167 6.65 -1.40 10.90
N GLY A 168 6.35 -0.13 10.65
CA GLY A 168 6.91 0.99 11.43
C GLY A 168 6.48 1.06 12.90
N ALA A 169 5.42 0.36 13.29
CA ALA A 169 4.95 0.27 14.67
C ALA A 169 5.16 -1.13 15.29
N LEU A 170 5.97 -1.99 14.67
CA LEU A 170 6.15 -3.39 15.07
C LEU A 170 7.60 -3.67 15.48
N ASP A 171 7.77 -4.67 16.34
CA ASP A 171 9.08 -5.25 16.60
C ASP A 171 9.63 -5.99 15.37
N TYR A 172 10.92 -6.26 15.37
CA TYR A 172 11.64 -6.88 14.26
C TYR A 172 11.00 -8.20 13.76
N ASN A 173 10.76 -9.14 14.69
CA ASN A 173 10.24 -10.47 14.32
C ASN A 173 8.82 -10.39 13.75
N THR A 174 7.97 -9.60 14.37
CA THR A 174 6.61 -9.34 13.90
C THR A 174 6.63 -8.62 12.55
N GLY A 175 7.53 -7.64 12.38
CA GLY A 175 7.74 -6.95 11.11
C GLY A 175 8.11 -7.91 9.97
N LYS A 176 9.04 -8.86 10.22
CA LYS A 176 9.39 -9.92 9.26
C LYS A 176 8.18 -10.75 8.84
N GLN A 177 7.34 -11.16 9.79
CA GLN A 177 6.12 -11.93 9.48
C GLN A 177 5.15 -11.15 8.59
N ILE A 178 4.98 -9.85 8.83
CA ILE A 178 4.14 -8.98 7.99
C ILE A 178 4.71 -8.86 6.58
N LEU A 179 6.02 -8.63 6.44
CA LEU A 179 6.65 -8.53 5.12
C LEU A 179 6.59 -9.85 4.35
N ALA A 180 6.79 -10.99 5.02
CA ALA A 180 6.65 -12.31 4.43
C ALA A 180 5.22 -12.56 3.93
N LEU A 181 4.20 -12.13 4.70
CA LEU A 181 2.81 -12.17 4.27
C LEU A 181 2.57 -11.32 3.01
N LEU A 182 3.08 -10.09 2.96
CA LEU A 182 2.96 -9.21 1.79
C LEU A 182 3.70 -9.80 0.57
N GLN A 183 4.89 -10.38 0.78
CA GLN A 183 5.64 -11.06 -0.28
C GLN A 183 4.87 -12.27 -0.82
N ALA A 184 4.28 -13.07 0.04
CA ALA A 184 3.45 -14.21 -0.35
C ALA A 184 2.24 -13.77 -1.20
N GLN A 185 1.56 -12.68 -0.86
CA GLN A 185 0.44 -12.16 -1.66
C GLN A 185 0.88 -11.81 -3.08
N SER A 186 2.05 -11.19 -3.26
CA SER A 186 2.56 -10.91 -4.61
C SER A 186 2.95 -12.20 -5.35
N ARG A 187 3.72 -13.08 -4.73
CA ARG A 187 4.29 -14.27 -5.39
C ARG A 187 3.24 -15.34 -5.72
N GLN A 188 2.29 -15.58 -4.83
CA GLN A 188 1.30 -16.65 -4.96
C GLN A 188 0.04 -16.17 -5.71
N ASN A 189 -0.37 -14.92 -5.48
CA ASN A 189 -1.62 -14.38 -6.02
C ASN A 189 -1.42 -13.39 -7.17
N GLY A 190 -0.17 -13.09 -7.55
CA GLY A 190 0.14 -12.13 -8.61
C GLY A 190 -0.28 -10.69 -8.28
N MET A 191 -0.47 -10.38 -7.00
CA MET A 191 -0.89 -9.07 -6.54
C MET A 191 0.26 -8.07 -6.66
N THR A 192 -0.02 -6.87 -7.17
CA THR A 192 0.95 -5.77 -7.13
C THR A 192 0.94 -5.15 -5.74
N VAL A 193 2.11 -5.02 -5.12
CA VAL A 193 2.27 -4.45 -3.78
C VAL A 193 3.20 -3.24 -3.85
N VAL A 194 2.75 -2.09 -3.37
CA VAL A 194 3.58 -0.89 -3.23
C VAL A 194 3.77 -0.59 -1.75
N ILE A 195 5.00 -0.61 -1.29
CA ILE A 195 5.38 -0.31 0.08
C ILE A 195 6.14 1.00 0.09
N ILE A 196 5.66 1.98 0.85
CA ILE A 196 6.44 3.18 1.15
C ILE A 196 7.07 3.05 2.53
N THR A 197 8.36 3.38 2.63
CA THR A 197 9.10 3.26 3.90
C THR A 197 10.32 4.19 3.93
N HIS A 198 10.81 4.47 5.12
CA HIS A 198 12.11 5.09 5.33
C HIS A 198 13.22 4.07 5.60
N ASN A 199 12.86 2.79 5.78
CA ASN A 199 13.82 1.70 6.01
C ASN A 199 14.37 1.17 4.67
N SER A 200 15.63 1.50 4.37
CA SER A 200 16.29 1.09 3.14
C SER A 200 16.58 -0.41 3.05
N ALA A 201 16.64 -1.14 4.17
CA ALA A 201 16.86 -2.58 4.13
C ALA A 201 15.75 -3.33 3.38
N LEU A 202 14.53 -2.81 3.40
CA LEU A 202 13.40 -3.42 2.71
C LEU A 202 13.53 -3.39 1.18
N THR A 203 14.42 -2.58 0.64
CA THR A 203 14.67 -2.54 -0.82
C THR A 203 15.15 -3.88 -1.37
N ALA A 204 15.81 -4.70 -0.54
CA ALA A 204 16.30 -6.00 -0.95
C ALA A 204 15.20 -6.99 -1.37
N MET A 205 14.00 -6.91 -0.78
CA MET A 205 12.87 -7.79 -1.12
C MET A 205 12.09 -7.36 -2.36
N ALA A 206 12.31 -6.13 -2.84
CA ALA A 206 11.54 -5.54 -3.91
C ALA A 206 11.99 -6.01 -5.29
N ASP A 207 11.04 -6.14 -6.23
CA ASP A 207 11.35 -6.29 -7.66
C ASP A 207 11.77 -4.95 -8.25
N ARG A 208 11.20 -3.86 -7.72
CA ARG A 208 11.47 -2.49 -8.14
C ARG A 208 11.66 -1.60 -6.93
N VAL A 209 12.69 -0.78 -6.98
CA VAL A 209 13.00 0.23 -5.96
C VAL A 209 12.91 1.61 -6.58
N ILE A 210 12.19 2.51 -5.91
CA ILE A 210 12.09 3.92 -6.29
C ILE A 210 12.64 4.75 -5.14
N HIS A 211 13.70 5.49 -5.40
CA HIS A 211 14.26 6.43 -4.43
C HIS A 211 13.65 7.81 -4.63
N ILE A 212 13.04 8.34 -3.56
CA ILE A 212 12.44 9.68 -3.59
C ILE A 212 13.11 10.59 -2.55
N LYS A 213 13.37 11.83 -2.95
CA LYS A 213 13.91 12.87 -2.07
C LYS A 213 13.35 14.23 -2.49
N ASN A 214 12.86 14.99 -1.51
CA ASN A 214 12.30 16.34 -1.73
C ASN A 214 11.25 16.39 -2.86
N GLY A 215 10.36 15.41 -2.90
CA GLY A 215 9.28 15.33 -3.89
C GLY A 215 9.69 14.86 -5.28
N THR A 216 10.97 14.54 -5.51
CA THR A 216 11.51 14.14 -6.81
C THR A 216 11.99 12.69 -6.79
N VAL A 217 11.70 11.93 -7.84
CA VAL A 217 12.27 10.59 -8.06
C VAL A 217 13.73 10.73 -8.43
N GLN A 218 14.63 10.22 -7.61
CA GLN A 218 16.09 10.30 -7.82
C GLN A 218 16.60 9.16 -8.69
N SER A 219 16.12 7.95 -8.43
CA SER A 219 16.45 6.76 -9.22
C SER A 219 15.28 5.76 -9.18
N MET A 220 15.23 4.90 -10.20
CA MET A 220 14.38 3.74 -10.28
C MET A 220 15.24 2.55 -10.69
N GLU A 221 15.23 1.52 -9.87
CA GLU A 221 16.06 0.33 -10.05
C GLU A 221 15.18 -0.92 -10.13
N ARG A 222 15.58 -1.86 -10.96
CA ARG A 222 14.96 -3.18 -11.02
C ARG A 222 15.88 -4.20 -10.40
N ASN A 223 15.38 -4.88 -9.37
CA ASN A 223 16.11 -5.98 -8.75
C ASN A 223 15.81 -7.28 -9.52
N LYS A 224 16.84 -7.89 -10.07
CA LYS A 224 16.70 -9.15 -10.84
C LYS A 224 16.53 -10.38 -9.94
N ARG A 225 16.92 -10.29 -8.67
CA ARG A 225 16.86 -11.37 -7.69
C ARG A 225 16.46 -10.80 -6.32
N PRO A 226 15.17 -10.53 -6.10
CA PRO A 226 14.69 -10.09 -4.81
C PRO A 226 15.02 -11.11 -3.72
N THR A 227 15.53 -10.60 -2.61
CA THR A 227 15.91 -11.43 -1.46
C THR A 227 14.66 -11.89 -0.71
N PRO A 228 14.56 -13.16 -0.30
CA PRO A 228 13.51 -13.60 0.63
C PRO A 228 13.54 -12.79 1.92
N VAL A 229 12.38 -12.49 2.48
CA VAL A 229 12.27 -11.64 3.69
C VAL A 229 13.01 -12.23 4.87
N GLU A 230 13.10 -13.56 4.95
CA GLU A 230 13.78 -14.29 6.02
C GLU A 230 15.30 -14.00 6.06
N GLU A 231 15.88 -13.62 4.93
CA GLU A 231 17.31 -13.32 4.79
C GLU A 231 17.64 -11.83 4.98
N ILE A 232 16.63 -10.97 5.15
CA ILE A 232 16.83 -9.52 5.30
C ILE A 232 17.03 -9.19 6.78
N GLU A 233 18.04 -8.37 7.07
CA GLU A 233 18.32 -7.79 8.39
C GLU A 233 18.14 -6.26 8.32
N TRP A 234 17.51 -5.66 9.34
CA TRP A 234 17.33 -4.19 9.47
C TRP A 234 17.33 -3.73 10.93
#